data_af6f9d19af7a9449631e5858439391a5
#
_entry.id   af6f9d19af7a9449631e5858439391a5
#
_cell.length_a   1.000
_cell.length_b   1.000
_cell.length_c   1.000
_cell.angle_alpha   90.00
_cell.angle_beta   90.00
_cell.angle_gamma   90.00
#
_symmetry.space_group_name_H-M   'P 1'
#
loop_
_entity.id
_entity.type
_entity.pdbx_description
1 polymer ?
#
loop_
_entity_poly.entity_id
_entity_poly.type
_entity_poly.pdbx_seq_one_letter_code
_entity_poly.pdbx_strand_id
1 'polypeptide(L)'
;MQRIPEAELMDDPEQALAYARADFSEPHNHFVTLFRERFADPRTGDWILDLGCGPGDICRRFARSFPHCRIHAVDASEAMLALARAETGAQTQQGCIDYFLAYLPDTRLPRQSYDILISNSLLHHLDDPATLWWSLVEYGRPGSLVFVMDLQRPGSREQAEQLVKTYAANEAEILQKDFFNSL
;
A
#
# COMPACT_ATOMS: atom_id res chain seq x y z
N MET A 1 6.40 -20.65 -10.74
CA MET A 1 5.30 -21.20 -9.92
C MET A 1 3.98 -20.68 -10.50
N GLN A 2 2.90 -21.45 -10.49
CA GLN A 2 1.58 -20.94 -10.92
C GLN A 2 1.07 -20.00 -9.82
N ARG A 3 0.53 -18.82 -10.21
CA ARG A 3 -0.10 -17.91 -9.28
C ARG A 3 -1.36 -18.53 -8.69
N ILE A 4 -1.46 -18.51 -7.38
CA ILE A 4 -2.72 -18.74 -6.67
C ILE A 4 -3.12 -17.35 -6.17
N PRO A 5 -4.19 -16.72 -6.71
CA PRO A 5 -4.61 -15.42 -6.23
C PRO A 5 -4.91 -15.51 -4.73
N GLU A 6 -4.38 -14.58 -3.97
CA GLU A 6 -4.80 -14.33 -2.60
C GLU A 6 -6.21 -13.72 -2.63
N ALA A 7 -6.98 -13.85 -1.54
CA ALA A 7 -8.25 -13.14 -1.45
C ALA A 7 -7.99 -11.64 -1.65
N GLU A 8 -8.71 -11.04 -2.60
CA GLU A 8 -8.53 -9.62 -2.99
C GLU A 8 -8.72 -8.67 -1.79
N LEU A 9 -9.43 -9.12 -0.76
CA LEU A 9 -9.75 -8.33 0.42
C LEU A 9 -9.27 -8.99 1.70
N MET A 10 -8.43 -8.27 2.45
CA MET A 10 -8.17 -8.52 3.87
C MET A 10 -9.26 -7.87 4.74
N ASP A 11 -10.48 -8.40 4.71
CA ASP A 11 -11.61 -7.81 5.42
C ASP A 11 -11.96 -8.56 6.72
N ASP A 12 -11.23 -9.63 7.03
CA ASP A 12 -11.29 -10.28 8.33
C ASP A 12 -10.59 -9.44 9.40
N PRO A 13 -11.28 -9.02 10.49
CA PRO A 13 -10.72 -8.13 11.48
C PRO A 13 -9.50 -8.71 12.22
N GLU A 14 -9.43 -10.03 12.43
CA GLU A 14 -8.29 -10.67 13.10
C GLU A 14 -7.06 -10.66 12.19
N GLN A 15 -7.25 -10.98 10.91
CA GLN A 15 -6.22 -10.92 9.89
C GLN A 15 -5.70 -9.49 9.71
N ALA A 16 -6.60 -8.52 9.55
CA ALA A 16 -6.26 -7.10 9.41
C ALA A 16 -5.48 -6.59 10.63
N LEU A 17 -5.90 -6.98 11.84
CA LEU A 17 -5.21 -6.60 13.08
C LEU A 17 -3.83 -7.26 13.19
N ALA A 18 -3.69 -8.53 12.83
CA ALA A 18 -2.41 -9.21 12.80
C ALA A 18 -1.44 -8.52 11.83
N TYR A 19 -1.91 -8.20 10.62
CA TYR A 19 -1.14 -7.47 9.62
C TYR A 19 -0.70 -6.09 10.13
N ALA A 20 -1.62 -5.31 10.72
CA ALA A 20 -1.32 -3.98 11.22
C ALA A 20 -0.32 -3.97 12.40
N ARG A 21 -0.19 -5.08 13.13
CA ARG A 21 0.74 -5.25 14.27
C ARG A 21 2.10 -5.82 13.87
N ALA A 22 2.21 -6.39 12.69
CA ALA A 22 3.48 -6.90 12.18
C ALA A 22 4.49 -5.77 11.99
N ASP A 23 5.77 -6.07 12.21
CA ASP A 23 6.83 -5.09 12.06
C ASP A 23 7.28 -4.97 10.60
N PHE A 24 6.66 -4.07 9.88
CA PHE A 24 7.06 -3.67 8.53
C PHE A 24 7.95 -2.42 8.50
N SER A 25 8.59 -2.06 9.62
CA SER A 25 9.35 -0.80 9.73
C SER A 25 10.47 -0.71 8.71
N GLU A 26 11.22 -1.79 8.50
CA GLU A 26 12.34 -1.81 7.55
C GLU A 26 11.86 -1.67 6.10
N PRO A 27 10.98 -2.54 5.56
CA PRO A 27 10.55 -2.44 4.17
C PRO A 27 9.77 -1.14 3.89
N HIS A 28 8.97 -0.65 4.83
CA HIS A 28 8.23 0.60 4.63
C HIS A 28 9.12 1.84 4.71
N ASN A 29 10.16 1.86 5.57
CA ASN A 29 11.17 2.92 5.52
C ASN A 29 11.95 2.88 4.22
N HIS A 30 12.28 1.68 3.75
CA HIS A 30 12.97 1.50 2.47
C HIS A 30 12.16 2.04 1.30
N PHE A 31 10.83 1.82 1.28
CA PHE A 31 9.92 2.37 0.27
C PHE A 31 10.05 3.91 0.18
N VAL A 32 9.97 4.61 1.33
CA VAL A 32 10.10 6.07 1.38
C VAL A 32 11.50 6.53 0.97
N THR A 33 12.53 5.82 1.42
CA THR A 33 13.93 6.12 1.07
C THR A 33 14.16 6.02 -0.44
N LEU A 34 13.72 4.92 -1.06
CA LEU A 34 13.83 4.73 -2.51
C LEU A 34 13.07 5.79 -3.30
N PHE A 35 11.86 6.18 -2.83
CA PHE A 35 11.13 7.28 -3.45
C PHE A 35 11.97 8.57 -3.46
N ARG A 36 12.55 8.94 -2.32
CA ARG A 36 13.39 10.15 -2.20
C ARG A 36 14.69 10.09 -3.01
N GLU A 37 15.25 8.91 -3.20
CA GLU A 37 16.45 8.72 -4.03
C GLU A 37 16.14 8.84 -5.52
N ARG A 38 14.90 8.52 -5.93
CA ARG A 38 14.52 8.49 -7.36
C ARG A 38 13.90 9.77 -7.84
N PHE A 39 13.25 10.51 -6.95
CA PHE A 39 12.49 11.70 -7.31
C PHE A 39 12.93 12.90 -6.48
N ALA A 40 12.74 14.10 -7.03
CA ALA A 40 12.84 15.32 -6.24
C ALA A 40 11.74 15.34 -5.15
N ASP A 41 12.02 16.02 -4.04
CA ASP A 41 11.03 16.17 -2.98
C ASP A 41 9.73 16.81 -3.53
N PRO A 42 8.57 16.30 -3.12
CA PRO A 42 7.27 16.85 -3.49
C PRO A 42 7.16 18.33 -3.14
N ARG A 43 6.42 19.07 -3.98
CA ARG A 43 6.18 20.49 -3.77
C ARG A 43 5.11 20.73 -2.72
N THR A 44 5.14 21.89 -2.09
CA THR A 44 4.05 22.32 -1.22
C THR A 44 2.73 22.36 -1.97
N GLY A 45 1.75 21.63 -1.45
CA GLY A 45 0.42 21.51 -2.04
C GLY A 45 0.23 20.38 -3.04
N ASP A 46 1.27 19.58 -3.31
CA ASP A 46 1.13 18.39 -4.14
C ASP A 46 0.16 17.39 -3.52
N TRP A 47 -0.63 16.75 -4.38
CA TRP A 47 -1.55 15.70 -4.01
C TRP A 47 -0.94 14.32 -4.29
N ILE A 48 -0.95 13.51 -3.25
CA ILE A 48 -0.50 12.11 -3.31
C ILE A 48 -1.73 11.21 -3.29
N LEU A 49 -1.76 10.20 -4.15
CA LEU A 49 -2.73 9.11 -4.11
C LEU A 49 -2.00 7.82 -3.74
N ASP A 50 -2.41 7.18 -2.65
CA ASP A 50 -1.94 5.86 -2.24
C ASP A 50 -3.02 4.83 -2.57
N LEU A 51 -2.71 3.92 -3.49
CA LEU A 51 -3.59 2.86 -3.97
C LEU A 51 -3.29 1.56 -3.23
N GLY A 52 -4.26 1.05 -2.47
CA GLY A 52 -4.09 -0.10 -1.58
C GLY A 52 -3.32 0.29 -0.31
N CYS A 53 -3.82 1.29 0.40
CA CYS A 53 -3.10 1.88 1.54
C CYS A 53 -3.05 0.97 2.78
N GLY A 54 -3.88 -0.09 2.84
CA GLY A 54 -3.98 -0.98 3.99
C GLY A 54 -4.21 -0.20 5.30
N PRO A 55 -3.50 -0.56 6.40
CA PRO A 55 -3.62 0.14 7.69
C PRO A 55 -2.89 1.49 7.72
N GLY A 56 -2.50 2.04 6.56
CA GLY A 56 -2.04 3.41 6.39
C GLY A 56 -0.60 3.72 6.84
N ASP A 57 0.25 2.71 7.05
CA ASP A 57 1.62 2.97 7.54
C ASP A 57 2.47 3.74 6.52
N ILE A 58 2.40 3.38 5.23
CA ILE A 58 3.08 4.12 4.15
C ILE A 58 2.59 5.58 4.11
N CYS A 59 1.27 5.80 4.14
CA CYS A 59 0.69 7.14 4.16
C CYS A 59 1.23 7.99 5.33
N ARG A 60 1.29 7.43 6.54
CA ARG A 60 1.82 8.15 7.71
C ARG A 60 3.31 8.47 7.58
N ARG A 61 4.11 7.58 6.96
CA ARG A 61 5.53 7.83 6.67
C ARG A 61 5.71 8.92 5.63
N PHE A 62 4.88 8.92 4.57
CA PHE A 62 4.86 9.99 3.58
C PHE A 62 4.44 11.32 4.18
N ALA A 63 3.39 11.36 5.01
CA ALA A 63 2.94 12.57 5.70
C ALA A 63 4.02 13.15 6.63
N ARG A 64 4.80 12.31 7.32
CA ARG A 64 5.95 12.76 8.12
C ARG A 64 7.10 13.28 7.27
N SER A 65 7.37 12.63 6.14
CA SER A 65 8.47 13.00 5.25
C SER A 65 8.15 14.23 4.42
N PHE A 66 6.87 14.43 4.06
CA PHE A 66 6.39 15.49 3.18
C PHE A 66 5.16 16.20 3.79
N PRO A 67 5.35 16.94 4.91
CA PRO A 67 4.23 17.48 5.70
C PRO A 67 3.43 18.57 4.99
N HIS A 68 3.88 19.02 3.82
CA HIS A 68 3.22 20.03 2.99
C HIS A 68 2.34 19.45 1.89
N CYS A 69 2.31 18.13 1.75
CA CYS A 69 1.47 17.41 0.80
C CYS A 69 0.13 17.01 1.43
N ARG A 70 -0.83 16.72 0.58
CA ARG A 70 -2.11 16.11 0.95
C ARG A 70 -2.16 14.70 0.39
N ILE A 71 -2.71 13.76 1.15
CA ILE A 71 -2.72 12.35 0.78
C ILE A 71 -4.18 11.89 0.75
N HIS A 72 -4.61 11.37 -0.39
CA HIS A 72 -5.76 10.50 -0.48
C HIS A 72 -5.27 9.06 -0.43
N ALA A 73 -5.80 8.30 0.50
CA ALA A 73 -5.42 6.92 0.75
C ALA A 73 -6.64 6.02 0.51
N VAL A 74 -6.51 5.07 -0.40
CA VAL A 74 -7.62 4.24 -0.86
C VAL A 74 -7.35 2.79 -0.55
N ASP A 75 -8.34 2.14 0.04
CA ASP A 75 -8.35 0.69 0.24
C ASP A 75 -9.78 0.16 0.08
N ALA A 76 -9.91 -1.11 -0.30
CA ALA A 76 -11.20 -1.76 -0.44
C ALA A 76 -11.65 -2.47 0.86
N SER A 77 -10.77 -2.62 1.86
CA SER A 77 -11.07 -3.20 3.16
C SER A 77 -11.44 -2.14 4.19
N GLU A 78 -12.68 -2.20 4.70
CA GLU A 78 -13.09 -1.33 5.81
C GLU A 78 -12.34 -1.69 7.11
N ALA A 79 -11.98 -2.95 7.32
CA ALA A 79 -11.19 -3.38 8.48
C ALA A 79 -9.82 -2.70 8.49
N MET A 80 -9.12 -2.66 7.34
CA MET A 80 -7.86 -1.95 7.19
C MET A 80 -8.01 -0.45 7.41
N LEU A 81 -9.02 0.18 6.81
CA LEU A 81 -9.24 1.61 6.93
C LEU A 81 -9.64 2.04 8.35
N ALA A 82 -10.36 1.20 9.10
CA ALA A 82 -10.67 1.45 10.50
C ALA A 82 -9.37 1.54 11.34
N LEU A 83 -8.43 0.62 11.12
CA LEU A 83 -7.12 0.64 11.75
C LEU A 83 -6.29 1.87 11.33
N ALA A 84 -6.30 2.19 10.02
CA ALA A 84 -5.61 3.36 9.49
C ALA A 84 -6.08 4.67 10.14
N ARG A 85 -7.40 4.86 10.25
CA ARG A 85 -8.01 6.04 10.88
C ARG A 85 -7.68 6.12 12.37
N ALA A 86 -7.74 4.99 13.10
CA ALA A 86 -7.43 4.94 14.52
C ALA A 86 -5.98 5.34 14.81
N GLU A 87 -5.02 4.77 14.06
CA GLU A 87 -3.60 5.08 14.21
C GLU A 87 -3.26 6.52 13.80
N THR A 88 -3.88 7.04 12.74
CA THR A 88 -3.68 8.43 12.30
C THR A 88 -4.30 9.41 13.29
N GLY A 89 -5.44 9.09 13.89
CA GLY A 89 -6.08 9.90 14.93
C GLY A 89 -5.26 10.00 16.21
N ALA A 90 -4.46 8.99 16.53
CA ALA A 90 -3.55 8.97 17.68
C ALA A 90 -2.25 9.78 17.42
N GLN A 91 -1.95 10.10 16.17
CA GLN A 91 -0.76 10.87 15.76
C GLN A 91 -1.14 12.28 15.31
N THR A 92 -0.21 13.24 15.40
CA THR A 92 -0.43 14.66 15.11
C THR A 92 -0.66 14.99 13.62
N GLN A 93 -0.93 14.00 12.77
CA GLN A 93 -1.07 14.16 11.32
C GLN A 93 -2.53 14.26 10.85
N GLN A 94 -3.45 14.53 11.76
CA GLN A 94 -4.84 14.80 11.41
C GLN A 94 -4.93 15.98 10.42
N GLY A 95 -5.57 15.73 9.27
CA GLY A 95 -5.87 16.75 8.27
C GLY A 95 -4.96 16.76 7.04
N CYS A 96 -3.94 15.90 6.98
CA CYS A 96 -3.17 15.72 5.74
C CYS A 96 -3.44 14.39 5.01
N ILE A 97 -4.14 13.44 5.67
CA ILE A 97 -4.49 12.13 5.08
C ILE A 97 -6.01 11.96 5.15
N ASP A 98 -6.61 11.75 3.98
CA ASP A 98 -8.03 11.41 3.82
C ASP A 98 -8.16 9.96 3.34
N TYR A 99 -8.88 9.12 4.09
CA TYR A 99 -9.06 7.69 3.80
C TYR A 99 -10.39 7.41 3.10
N PHE A 100 -10.35 6.70 1.99
CA PHE A 100 -11.51 6.36 1.16
C PHE A 100 -11.68 4.85 1.03
N LEU A 101 -12.87 4.36 1.36
CA LEU A 101 -13.28 3.00 1.04
C LEU A 101 -13.69 2.95 -0.45
N ALA A 102 -12.90 2.28 -1.25
CA ALA A 102 -13.15 2.19 -2.68
C ALA A 102 -12.45 0.98 -3.32
N TYR A 103 -13.15 0.37 -4.28
CA TYR A 103 -12.57 -0.62 -5.20
C TYR A 103 -12.02 0.10 -6.43
N LEU A 104 -10.88 -0.35 -6.91
CA LEU A 104 -10.30 0.21 -8.13
C LEU A 104 -10.92 -0.38 -9.40
N PRO A 105 -11.14 0.45 -10.44
CA PRO A 105 -11.08 1.91 -10.45
C PRO A 105 -12.36 2.53 -9.87
N ASP A 106 -12.24 3.45 -8.91
CA ASP A 106 -13.39 4.13 -8.29
C ASP A 106 -13.66 5.48 -8.95
N THR A 107 -14.93 5.73 -9.36
CA THR A 107 -15.32 6.96 -10.04
C THR A 107 -15.47 8.17 -9.13
N ARG A 108 -15.39 8.01 -7.81
CA ARG A 108 -15.48 9.10 -6.82
C ARG A 108 -14.17 9.86 -6.65
N LEU A 109 -13.05 9.26 -7.04
CA LEU A 109 -11.76 9.93 -7.00
C LEU A 109 -11.64 10.94 -8.14
N PRO A 110 -11.04 12.12 -7.89
CA PRO A 110 -10.85 13.12 -8.94
C PRO A 110 -9.83 12.65 -9.97
N ARG A 111 -10.28 12.58 -11.24
CA ARG A 111 -9.42 12.16 -12.37
C ARG A 111 -8.35 13.20 -12.67
N GLN A 112 -7.19 12.77 -13.13
CA GLN A 112 -6.06 13.61 -13.57
C GLN A 112 -5.73 14.74 -12.58
N SER A 113 -5.76 14.42 -11.28
CA SER A 113 -5.63 15.42 -10.22
C SER A 113 -4.43 15.21 -9.29
N TYR A 114 -3.82 14.04 -9.36
CA TYR A 114 -2.74 13.70 -8.44
C TYR A 114 -1.37 13.96 -9.08
N ASP A 115 -0.48 14.53 -8.28
CA ASP A 115 0.91 14.82 -8.62
C ASP A 115 1.79 13.59 -8.48
N ILE A 116 1.45 12.77 -7.49
CA ILE A 116 2.21 11.58 -7.09
C ILE A 116 1.23 10.46 -6.86
N LEU A 117 1.52 9.30 -7.43
CA LEU A 117 0.76 8.07 -7.22
C LEU A 117 1.71 7.01 -6.68
N ILE A 118 1.34 6.44 -5.56
CA ILE A 118 2.12 5.38 -4.92
C ILE A 118 1.25 4.14 -4.73
N SER A 119 1.89 2.98 -4.72
CA SER A 119 1.27 1.71 -4.36
C SER A 119 2.36 0.77 -3.85
N ASN A 120 2.11 0.14 -2.71
CA ASN A 120 3.01 -0.86 -2.14
C ASN A 120 2.22 -2.12 -1.78
N SER A 121 2.65 -3.26 -2.32
CA SER A 121 2.07 -4.57 -2.00
C SER A 121 0.57 -4.69 -2.30
N LEU A 122 0.10 -4.09 -3.42
CA LEU A 122 -1.27 -4.19 -3.89
C LEU A 122 -1.40 -5.10 -5.12
N LEU A 123 -0.42 -5.06 -6.03
CA LEU A 123 -0.54 -5.65 -7.36
C LEU A 123 -0.80 -7.17 -7.31
N HIS A 124 -0.23 -7.84 -6.31
CA HIS A 124 -0.40 -9.28 -6.14
C HIS A 124 -1.80 -9.69 -5.63
N HIS A 125 -2.58 -8.75 -5.08
CA HIS A 125 -3.97 -8.98 -4.69
C HIS A 125 -4.94 -8.84 -5.88
N LEU A 126 -4.62 -8.05 -6.90
CA LEU A 126 -5.52 -7.77 -8.01
C LEU A 126 -5.66 -8.97 -8.94
N ASP A 127 -6.90 -9.38 -9.23
CA ASP A 127 -7.20 -10.42 -10.21
C ASP A 127 -6.66 -10.05 -11.59
N ASP A 128 -6.91 -8.81 -12.03
CA ASP A 128 -6.32 -8.23 -13.23
C ASP A 128 -5.31 -7.13 -12.85
N PRO A 129 -4.00 -7.39 -13.01
CA PRO A 129 -2.96 -6.38 -12.77
C PRO A 129 -3.13 -5.10 -13.60
N ALA A 130 -3.83 -5.14 -14.73
CA ALA A 130 -4.10 -3.97 -15.54
C ALA A 130 -4.94 -2.92 -14.80
N THR A 131 -5.74 -3.33 -13.82
CA THR A 131 -6.53 -2.43 -12.96
C THR A 131 -5.67 -1.37 -12.28
N LEU A 132 -4.50 -1.74 -11.75
CA LEU A 132 -3.57 -0.78 -11.15
C LEU A 132 -3.07 0.21 -12.20
N TRP A 133 -2.61 -0.28 -13.35
CA TRP A 133 -2.03 0.58 -14.39
C TRP A 133 -3.06 1.54 -14.99
N TRP A 134 -4.30 1.10 -15.19
CA TRP A 134 -5.39 1.98 -15.62
C TRP A 134 -5.72 3.03 -14.57
N SER A 135 -5.76 2.66 -13.30
CA SER A 135 -5.98 3.60 -12.20
C SER A 135 -4.90 4.69 -12.15
N LEU A 136 -3.62 4.30 -12.32
CA LEU A 136 -2.51 5.26 -12.36
C LEU A 136 -2.66 6.26 -13.52
N VAL A 137 -3.07 5.80 -14.70
CA VAL A 137 -3.32 6.67 -15.87
C VAL A 137 -4.55 7.55 -15.67
N GLU A 138 -5.61 7.01 -15.05
CA GLU A 138 -6.87 7.74 -14.86
C GLU A 138 -6.74 8.86 -13.83
N TYR A 139 -6.04 8.62 -12.74
CA TYR A 139 -5.95 9.56 -11.61
C TYR A 139 -4.75 10.49 -11.70
N GLY A 140 -3.63 10.05 -12.28
CA GLY A 140 -2.45 10.86 -12.49
C GLY A 140 -2.67 11.95 -13.53
N ARG A 141 -2.17 13.14 -13.29
CA ARG A 141 -2.11 14.20 -14.30
C ARG A 141 -0.87 14.03 -15.18
N PRO A 142 -0.81 14.63 -16.36
CA PRO A 142 0.40 14.58 -17.18
C PRO A 142 1.64 15.07 -16.42
N GLY A 143 2.66 14.21 -16.34
CA GLY A 143 3.90 14.50 -15.61
C GLY A 143 3.90 14.06 -14.15
N SER A 144 2.85 13.36 -13.67
CA SER A 144 2.84 12.79 -12.33
C SER A 144 3.96 11.79 -12.11
N LEU A 145 4.46 11.77 -10.89
CA LEU A 145 5.40 10.74 -10.43
C LEU A 145 4.60 9.48 -10.07
N VAL A 146 5.10 8.33 -10.51
CA VAL A 146 4.49 7.02 -10.20
C VAL A 146 5.54 6.16 -9.53
N PHE A 147 5.23 5.62 -8.35
CA PHE A 147 6.11 4.74 -7.60
C PHE A 147 5.36 3.53 -7.07
N VAL A 148 5.65 2.38 -7.63
CA VAL A 148 5.03 1.09 -7.28
C VAL A 148 6.10 0.13 -6.83
N MET A 149 5.90 -0.49 -5.68
CA MET A 149 6.68 -1.64 -5.22
C MET A 149 5.75 -2.80 -4.90
N ASP A 150 6.20 -3.99 -5.24
CA ASP A 150 5.46 -5.21 -4.94
C ASP A 150 6.40 -6.40 -4.80
N LEU A 151 5.88 -7.51 -4.29
CA LEU A 151 6.62 -8.74 -4.11
C LEU A 151 6.97 -9.36 -5.46
N GLN A 152 8.20 -9.79 -5.59
CA GLN A 152 8.63 -10.55 -6.76
C GLN A 152 8.32 -12.03 -6.56
N ARG A 153 7.54 -12.60 -7.49
CA ARG A 153 7.23 -14.02 -7.48
C ARG A 153 8.52 -14.86 -7.60
N PRO A 154 8.76 -15.80 -6.66
CA PRO A 154 9.90 -16.71 -6.76
C PRO A 154 9.71 -17.73 -7.88
N GLY A 155 10.83 -18.31 -8.33
CA GLY A 155 10.83 -19.30 -9.41
C GLY A 155 10.24 -20.65 -9.01
N SER A 156 10.24 -21.00 -7.71
CA SER A 156 9.73 -22.26 -7.22
C SER A 156 9.07 -22.14 -5.86
N ARG A 157 8.31 -23.17 -5.48
CA ARG A 157 7.66 -23.28 -4.18
C ARG A 157 8.68 -23.31 -3.03
N GLU A 158 9.78 -24.03 -3.22
CA GLU A 158 10.85 -24.14 -2.23
C GLU A 158 11.48 -22.78 -1.94
N GLN A 159 11.63 -21.93 -2.96
CA GLN A 159 12.08 -20.55 -2.79
C GLN A 159 11.05 -19.71 -2.02
N ALA A 160 9.75 -19.86 -2.29
CA ALA A 160 8.71 -19.20 -1.52
C ALA A 160 8.74 -19.61 -0.04
N GLU A 161 8.83 -20.90 0.26
CA GLU A 161 8.95 -21.43 1.62
C GLU A 161 10.21 -20.89 2.33
N GLN A 162 11.31 -20.75 1.61
CA GLN A 162 12.54 -20.19 2.16
C GLN A 162 12.38 -18.69 2.48
N LEU A 163 11.69 -17.92 1.64
CA LEU A 163 11.40 -16.50 1.89
C LEU A 163 10.52 -16.34 3.14
N VAL A 164 9.47 -17.16 3.30
CA VAL A 164 8.64 -17.15 4.51
C VAL A 164 9.47 -17.44 5.75
N LYS A 165 10.34 -18.46 5.71
CA LYS A 165 11.23 -18.77 6.84
C LYS A 165 12.22 -17.65 7.16
N THR A 166 12.62 -16.88 6.15
CA THR A 166 13.60 -15.80 6.33
C THR A 166 12.96 -14.54 6.88
N TYR A 167 11.78 -14.17 6.38
CA TYR A 167 11.19 -12.85 6.64
C TYR A 167 9.96 -12.88 7.55
N ALA A 168 9.29 -14.03 7.69
CA ALA A 168 8.08 -14.15 8.49
C ALA A 168 8.14 -15.25 9.56
N ALA A 169 9.32 -15.80 9.86
CA ALA A 169 9.45 -16.92 10.80
C ALA A 169 8.90 -16.64 12.22
N ASN A 170 8.92 -15.39 12.64
CA ASN A 170 8.47 -14.96 13.97
C ASN A 170 7.05 -14.38 13.97
N GLU A 171 6.42 -14.30 12.81
CA GLU A 171 5.07 -13.77 12.67
C GLU A 171 4.01 -14.84 13.00
N ALA A 172 2.77 -14.41 13.25
CA ALA A 172 1.65 -15.31 13.43
C ALA A 172 1.46 -16.23 12.20
N GLU A 173 0.97 -17.46 12.41
CA GLU A 173 0.78 -18.43 11.31
C GLU A 173 -0.07 -17.88 10.17
N ILE A 174 -1.08 -17.06 10.47
CA ILE A 174 -1.92 -16.41 9.48
C ILE A 174 -1.08 -15.52 8.55
N LEU A 175 -0.17 -14.73 9.10
CA LEU A 175 0.71 -13.84 8.31
C LEU A 175 1.76 -14.62 7.53
N GLN A 176 2.29 -15.72 8.07
CA GLN A 176 3.18 -16.60 7.32
C GLN A 176 2.50 -17.18 6.09
N LYS A 177 1.23 -17.59 6.24
CA LYS A 177 0.41 -18.10 5.15
C LYS A 177 0.09 -17.01 4.13
N ASP A 178 -0.31 -15.82 4.58
CA ASP A 178 -0.59 -14.68 3.70
C ASP A 178 0.66 -14.29 2.91
N PHE A 179 1.81 -14.17 3.57
CA PHE A 179 3.07 -13.89 2.89
C PHE A 179 3.45 -14.97 1.86
N PHE A 180 3.21 -16.24 2.18
CA PHE A 180 3.43 -17.33 1.21
C PHE A 180 2.50 -17.20 -0.01
N ASN A 181 1.24 -16.83 0.18
CA ASN A 181 0.26 -16.68 -0.90
C ASN A 181 0.57 -15.44 -1.76
N SER A 182 1.08 -14.37 -1.18
CA SER A 182 1.48 -13.13 -1.87
C SER A 182 2.68 -13.34 -2.81
N LEU A 183 3.48 -14.39 -2.58
CA LEU A 183 4.63 -14.79 -3.40
C LEU A 183 4.23 -15.63 -4.61
#